data_8a55e35875d42f9bf2f6901f931f1fa4
#
_entry.id   8a55e35875d42f9bf2f6901f931f1fa4
#
_cell.length_a   1.000
_cell.length_b   1.000
_cell.length_c   1.000
_cell.angle_alpha   90.00
_cell.angle_beta   90.00
_cell.angle_gamma   90.00
#
_symmetry.space_group_name_H-M   'P 1'
#
loop_
_entity.id
_entity.type
_entity.pdbx_description
1 polymer ?
#
loop_
_entity_poly.entity_id
_entity_poly.type
_entity_poly.pdbx_seq_one_letter_code
_entity_poly.pdbx_strand_id
1 'polypeptide(L)' 'MGLAAYDIVGDDVEWRVSHDGKAEHVYQTKESAFEAAVAAASLALRQGHEVRISVPGHGTATGAANPG' A
#
# COMPACT_ATOMS: atom_id res chain seq x y z
N MET A 1 -16.82 -3.44 5.85
CA MET A 1 -16.60 -2.18 5.16
C MET A 1 -15.70 -1.29 5.99
N GLY A 2 -14.67 -0.75 5.42
CA GLY A 2 -13.73 0.07 6.15
C GLY A 2 -12.65 0.58 5.22
N LEU A 3 -11.61 1.16 5.80
CA LEU A 3 -10.49 1.67 5.04
C LEU A 3 -9.27 0.80 5.31
N ALA A 4 -8.71 0.27 4.24
CA ALA A 4 -7.44 -0.45 4.31
C ALA A 4 -6.35 0.49 3.80
N ALA A 5 -5.48 0.91 4.69
CA ALA A 5 -4.42 1.85 4.35
C ALA A 5 -3.08 1.14 4.36
N TYR A 6 -2.34 1.32 3.28
CA TYR A 6 -1.03 0.73 3.12
C TYR A 6 -0.03 1.85 2.89
N ASP A 7 0.99 1.89 3.69
CA ASP A 7 2.02 2.93 3.58
C ASP A 7 3.33 2.28 3.14
N ILE A 8 3.88 2.79 2.06
CA ILE A 8 5.20 2.36 1.63
C ILE A 8 6.20 3.18 2.43
N VAL A 9 7.02 2.50 3.21
CA VAL A 9 7.99 3.19 4.06
C VAL A 9 9.36 2.60 3.78
N GLY A 10 10.36 3.43 3.91
CA GLY A 10 11.70 2.93 3.70
C GLY A 10 12.72 4.04 3.54
N ASP A 11 13.94 3.61 3.32
CA ASP A 11 15.03 4.50 3.00
C ASP A 11 15.66 4.03 1.69
N ASP A 12 16.92 4.31 1.49
CA ASP A 12 17.55 3.98 0.20
C ASP A 12 17.79 2.49 0.02
N VAL A 13 17.73 1.72 1.09
CA VAL A 13 18.17 0.33 1.07
C VAL A 13 17.03 -0.65 1.26
N GLU A 14 16.11 -0.34 2.15
CA GLU A 14 15.03 -1.23 2.51
C GLU A 14 13.70 -0.53 2.38
N TRP A 15 12.74 -1.26 1.85
CA TRP A 15 11.38 -0.77 1.70
C TRP A 15 10.42 -1.74 2.33
N ARG A 16 9.37 -1.21 2.94
CA ARG A 16 8.36 -2.02 3.60
C ARG A 16 6.97 -1.49 3.31
N VAL A 17 6.01 -2.38 3.43
CA VAL A 17 4.61 -2.00 3.38
C VAL A 17 4.08 -2.03 4.80
N SER A 18 3.66 -0.88 5.29
CA SER A 18 3.09 -0.79 6.62
C SER A 18 1.57 -0.82 6.51
N HIS A 19 0.95 -1.74 7.24
CA HIS A 19 -0.50 -1.89 7.26
C HIS A 19 -0.91 -2.20 8.69
N ASP A 20 -1.83 -1.41 9.22
CA ASP A 20 -2.29 -1.54 10.60
C ASP A 20 -1.14 -1.52 11.59
N GLY A 21 -0.13 -0.72 11.30
CA GLY A 21 1.02 -0.59 12.18
C GLY A 21 2.02 -1.72 12.07
N LYS A 22 1.85 -2.61 11.09
CA LYS A 22 2.75 -3.73 10.90
C LYS A 22 3.48 -3.60 9.58
N ALA A 23 4.78 -3.87 9.61
CA ALA A 23 5.62 -3.79 8.43
C ALA A 23 6.55 -5.00 8.43
N GLU A 24 6.04 -6.14 8.03
CA GLU A 24 6.71 -7.41 8.27
C GLU A 24 7.67 -7.83 7.18
N HIS A 25 7.42 -7.41 5.95
CA HIS A 25 8.27 -7.82 4.83
C HIS A 25 9.16 -6.69 4.39
N VAL A 26 10.36 -7.05 3.96
CA VAL A 26 11.32 -6.11 3.43
C VAL A 26 11.45 -6.33 1.93
N TYR A 27 11.42 -5.25 1.20
CA TYR A 27 11.58 -5.26 -0.26
C TYR A 27 12.81 -4.47 -0.63
N GLN A 28 13.44 -4.84 -1.71
CA GLN A 28 14.69 -4.20 -2.12
C GLN A 28 14.45 -2.91 -2.90
N THR A 29 13.28 -2.75 -3.46
CA THR A 29 12.96 -1.56 -4.22
C THR A 29 11.60 -1.02 -3.80
N LYS A 30 11.43 0.27 -4.06
CA LYS A 30 10.14 0.91 -3.79
C LYS A 30 9.05 0.31 -4.68
N GLU A 31 9.40 0.00 -5.92
CA GLU A 31 8.44 -0.58 -6.85
C GLU A 31 7.96 -1.95 -6.38
N SER A 32 8.86 -2.77 -5.87
CA SER A 32 8.46 -4.08 -5.34
C SER A 32 7.52 -3.94 -4.16
N ALA A 33 7.81 -3.00 -3.27
CA ALA A 33 6.95 -2.77 -2.12
C ALA A 33 5.58 -2.27 -2.59
N PHE A 34 5.57 -1.37 -3.56
CA PHE A 34 4.32 -0.85 -4.10
C PHE A 34 3.49 -1.97 -4.72
N GLU A 35 4.11 -2.85 -5.49
CA GLU A 35 3.40 -3.95 -6.12
C GLU A 35 2.81 -4.89 -5.08
N ALA A 36 3.53 -5.13 -4.00
CA ALA A 36 3.01 -5.95 -2.92
C ALA A 36 1.80 -5.29 -2.27
N ALA A 37 1.87 -3.99 -2.07
CA ALA A 37 0.74 -3.25 -1.51
C ALA A 37 -0.47 -3.30 -2.44
N VAL A 38 -0.24 -3.19 -3.74
CA VAL A 38 -1.33 -3.26 -4.71
C VAL A 38 -2.00 -4.62 -4.67
N ALA A 39 -1.22 -5.70 -4.57
CA ALA A 39 -1.80 -7.03 -4.48
C ALA A 39 -2.67 -7.18 -3.25
N ALA A 40 -2.19 -6.70 -2.10
CA ALA A 40 -2.98 -6.75 -0.87
C ALA A 40 -4.20 -5.85 -0.97
N ALA A 41 -4.03 -4.67 -1.55
CA ALA A 41 -5.14 -3.73 -1.71
C ALA A 41 -6.22 -4.29 -2.62
N SER A 42 -5.81 -5.01 -3.65
CA SER A 42 -6.74 -5.62 -4.58
C SER A 42 -7.67 -6.58 -3.86
N LEU A 43 -7.10 -7.36 -2.94
CA LEU A 43 -7.91 -8.28 -2.15
C LEU A 43 -8.87 -7.51 -1.24
N ALA A 44 -8.40 -6.43 -0.63
CA ALA A 44 -9.27 -5.62 0.22
C ALA A 44 -10.43 -5.02 -0.56
N LEU A 45 -10.17 -4.60 -1.80
CA LEU A 45 -11.24 -4.07 -2.64
C LEU A 45 -12.30 -5.13 -2.92
N ARG A 46 -11.88 -6.36 -3.15
CA ARG A 46 -12.83 -7.45 -3.36
C ARG A 46 -13.70 -7.70 -2.15
N GLN A 47 -13.20 -7.35 -0.97
CA GLN A 47 -13.93 -7.50 0.27
C GLN A 47 -14.79 -6.29 0.60
N GLY A 48 -14.81 -5.30 -0.27
CA GLY A 48 -15.67 -4.14 -0.10
C GLY A 48 -15.06 -3.01 0.70
N HIS A 49 -13.76 -3.03 0.90
CA HIS A 49 -13.07 -1.96 1.64
C HIS A 49 -12.58 -0.89 0.71
N GLU A 50 -12.54 0.34 1.21
CA GLU A 50 -11.77 1.37 0.56
C GLU A 50 -10.29 1.11 0.78
N VAL A 51 -9.46 1.57 -0.16
CA VAL A 51 -8.03 1.35 -0.09
C VAL A 51 -7.30 2.64 -0.32
N ARG A 52 -6.24 2.85 0.46
CA ARG A 52 -5.33 3.96 0.27
C ARG A 52 -3.90 3.43 0.30
N ILE A 53 -3.10 3.82 -0.67
CA ILE A 53 -1.69 3.47 -0.71
C ILE A 53 -0.90 4.76 -0.75
N SER A 54 -0.04 4.96 0.23
CA SER A 54 0.81 6.15 0.32
C SER A 54 2.23 5.77 -0.07
N VAL A 55 2.81 6.54 -0.97
CA VAL A 55 4.15 6.29 -1.47
C VAL A 55 4.99 7.54 -1.23
N PRO A 56 6.14 7.42 -0.55
CA PRO A 56 6.98 8.58 -0.29
C PRO A 56 7.42 9.26 -1.59
N GLY A 57 7.31 10.56 -1.60
CA GLY A 57 7.75 11.34 -2.75
C GLY A 57 6.81 11.31 -3.93
N HIS A 58 5.71 10.57 -3.87
CA HIS A 58 4.79 10.43 -5.00
C HIS A 58 3.35 10.72 -4.61
N GLY A 59 3.13 11.15 -3.39
CA GLY A 59 1.78 11.42 -2.94
C GLY A 59 1.05 10.16 -2.58
N THR A 60 -0.24 10.18 -2.74
CA THR A 60 -1.11 9.10 -2.31
C THR A 60 -1.91 8.57 -3.49
N ALA A 61 -1.90 7.25 -3.65
CA ALA A 61 -2.78 6.59 -4.60
C ALA A 61 -3.98 6.06 -3.83
N THR A 62 -5.16 6.32 -4.34
CA THR A 62 -6.39 5.90 -3.70
C THR A 62 -7.13 4.96 -4.64
N GLY A 63 -7.42 3.78 -4.11
CA GLY A 63 -8.20 2.81 -4.84
C GLY A 63 -9.51 2.57 -4.12
N ALA A 64 -10.59 2.91 -4.74
CA ALA A 64 -11.89 2.68 -4.19
C ALA A 64 -12.85 2.54 -5.36
N ALA A 65 -14.09 2.82 -5.12
CA ALA A 65 -15.06 2.75 -6.20
C ALA A 65 -14.81 3.81 -7.25
N ASN A 66 -14.06 4.80 -6.94
CA ASN A 66 -13.90 5.92 -7.86
C ASN A 66 -12.61 5.79 -8.66
N PRO A 67 -12.71 5.61 -9.94
CA PRO A 67 -11.54 5.48 -10.78
C PRO A 67 -10.82 6.78 -11.04
N GLY A 68 -11.34 7.88 -10.61
CA GLY A 68 -10.67 9.16 -10.69
C GLY A 68 -10.56 9.74 -12.05
#